data_354793820e984ba675d76aa34e2ebb57
#
_entry.id   354793820e984ba675d76aa34e2ebb57
#
_cell.length_a   1.000
_cell.length_b   1.000
_cell.length_c   1.000
_cell.angle_alpha   90.00
_cell.angle_beta   90.00
_cell.angle_gamma   90.00
#
_symmetry.space_group_name_H-M   'P 1'
#
loop_
_entity.id
_entity.type
_entity.pdbx_description
1 polymer ?
#
loop_
_entity_poly.entity_id
_entity_poly.type
_entity_poly.pdbx_seq_one_letter_code
_entity_poly.pdbx_strand_id
1 'polypeptide(L)'
;FRLNDIVYKQLGKAESIAIFVCTAGPEVEKLARQAMEDGDPLACCIYDIIGSAIAESAARLLHDEVRKAAVLMAKNITNRYSPGYCGWDVSDQYALFALMPDNSCGVRLNDSALMSPEKSVSGMIGIGRDVSFDPYPCSLCHRTECLFGKPRRRQL
;
A
#
# COMPACT_ATOMS: atom_id res chain seq x y z
N PHE A 1 -3.44 11.92 -12.46
CA PHE A 1 -2.64 10.70 -12.24
C PHE A 1 -1.79 10.40 -13.46
N ARG A 2 -0.48 10.45 -13.34
CA ARG A 2 0.42 9.78 -14.27
C ARG A 2 0.66 8.36 -13.78
N LEU A 3 -0.33 7.50 -13.93
CA LEU A 3 -0.16 6.09 -13.62
C LEU A 3 1.00 5.55 -14.46
N ASN A 4 1.95 4.92 -13.81
CA ASN A 4 2.99 4.15 -14.46
C ASN A 4 2.34 3.08 -15.36
N ASP A 5 2.99 2.71 -16.45
CA ASP A 5 2.50 1.70 -17.41
C ASP A 5 2.06 0.39 -16.75
N ILE A 6 2.72 -0.02 -15.66
CA ILE A 6 2.37 -1.23 -14.91
C ILE A 6 1.03 -1.06 -14.22
N VAL A 7 0.85 0.04 -13.47
CA VAL A 7 -0.38 0.34 -12.74
C VAL A 7 -1.53 0.57 -13.73
N TYR A 8 -1.26 1.31 -14.81
CA TYR A 8 -2.23 1.56 -15.87
C TYR A 8 -2.72 0.27 -16.54
N LYS A 9 -1.81 -0.65 -16.90
CA LYS A 9 -2.18 -1.93 -17.51
C LYS A 9 -3.03 -2.80 -16.57
N GLN A 10 -2.79 -2.74 -15.27
CA GLN A 10 -3.51 -3.55 -14.29
C GLN A 10 -4.86 -2.94 -13.92
N LEU A 11 -4.92 -1.61 -13.73
CA LEU A 11 -6.15 -0.90 -13.37
C LEU A 11 -7.00 -0.54 -14.61
N GLY A 12 -6.42 -0.45 -15.79
CA GLY A 12 -7.12 -0.01 -17.01
C GLY A 12 -8.23 -0.94 -17.49
N LYS A 13 -8.28 -2.19 -17.00
CA LYS A 13 -9.37 -3.15 -17.26
C LYS A 13 -10.44 -3.17 -16.16
N ALA A 14 -10.24 -2.37 -15.11
CA ALA A 14 -11.18 -2.33 -14.00
C ALA A 14 -12.45 -1.55 -14.39
N GLU A 15 -13.60 -2.08 -14.01
CA GLU A 15 -14.89 -1.43 -14.18
C GLU A 15 -15.13 -0.39 -13.06
N SER A 16 -14.51 -0.60 -11.90
CA SER A 16 -14.52 0.31 -10.77
C SER A 16 -13.24 0.20 -9.97
N ILE A 17 -12.94 1.21 -9.17
CA ILE A 17 -11.74 1.27 -8.34
C ILE A 17 -12.16 1.51 -6.89
N ALA A 18 -11.71 0.67 -5.98
CA ALA A 18 -11.74 0.92 -4.56
C ALA A 18 -10.48 1.67 -4.15
N ILE A 19 -10.65 2.82 -3.50
CA ILE A 19 -9.57 3.61 -2.92
C ILE A 19 -9.57 3.37 -1.43
N PHE A 20 -8.42 3.21 -0.82
CA PHE A 20 -8.32 2.87 0.60
C PHE A 20 -7.16 3.57 1.30
N VAL A 21 -7.30 3.73 2.62
CA VAL A 21 -6.24 4.03 3.56
C VAL A 21 -6.42 3.18 4.81
N CYS A 22 -5.34 2.63 5.33
CA CYS A 22 -5.26 1.89 6.58
C CYS A 22 -4.13 2.47 7.42
N THR A 23 -4.27 2.45 8.73
CA THR A 23 -3.24 2.95 9.65
C THR A 23 -3.15 2.10 10.90
N ALA A 24 -1.96 1.99 11.47
CA ALA A 24 -1.75 1.45 12.82
C ALA A 24 -2.05 2.49 13.92
N GLY A 25 -2.36 3.73 13.52
CA GLY A 25 -2.54 4.84 14.44
C GLY A 25 -1.21 5.44 14.93
N PRO A 26 -1.27 6.53 15.72
CA PRO A 26 -0.09 7.24 16.18
C PRO A 26 0.56 6.61 17.43
N GLU A 27 -0.11 5.66 18.11
CA GLU A 27 0.34 5.14 19.40
C GLU A 27 1.64 4.36 19.30
N VAL A 28 1.79 3.55 18.25
CA VAL A 28 3.03 2.76 18.03
C VAL A 28 4.22 3.67 17.75
N GLU A 29 4.01 4.76 17.03
CA GLU A 29 5.07 5.77 16.77
C GLU A 29 5.49 6.50 18.05
N LYS A 30 4.53 6.79 18.94
CA LYS A 30 4.83 7.38 20.24
C LYS A 30 5.67 6.43 21.08
N LEU A 31 5.32 5.14 21.12
CA LEU A 31 6.10 4.13 21.83
C LEU A 31 7.50 3.96 21.26
N ALA A 32 7.66 3.96 19.93
CA ALA A 32 8.95 3.89 19.28
C ALA A 32 9.83 5.10 19.63
N ARG A 33 9.25 6.30 19.60
CA ARG A 33 9.93 7.55 19.97
C ARG A 33 10.34 7.54 21.42
N GLN A 34 9.44 7.17 22.34
CA GLN A 34 9.74 7.09 23.78
C GLN A 34 10.88 6.12 24.06
N ALA A 35 10.86 4.94 23.43
CA ALA A 35 11.95 3.96 23.57
C ALA A 35 13.30 4.53 23.10
N MET A 36 13.31 5.31 22.04
CA MET A 36 14.55 5.97 21.57
C MET A 36 15.05 7.02 22.56
N GLU A 37 14.14 7.83 23.14
CA GLU A 37 14.45 8.85 24.16
C GLU A 37 14.96 8.20 25.45
N ASP A 38 14.45 7.05 25.81
CA ASP A 38 14.88 6.24 26.97
C ASP A 38 16.21 5.50 26.73
N GLY A 39 16.80 5.61 25.54
CA GLY A 39 18.07 4.98 25.18
C GLY A 39 17.95 3.48 24.88
N ASP A 40 16.76 3.02 24.49
CA ASP A 40 16.51 1.64 24.04
C ASP A 40 16.21 1.57 22.53
N PRO A 41 17.24 1.59 21.66
CA PRO A 41 17.06 1.52 20.22
C PRO A 41 16.50 0.18 19.75
N LEU A 42 16.67 -0.90 20.52
CA LEU A 42 16.11 -2.20 20.19
C LEU A 42 14.58 -2.20 20.34
N ALA A 43 14.07 -1.69 21.44
CA ALA A 43 12.63 -1.53 21.63
C ALA A 43 12.02 -0.59 20.59
N CYS A 44 12.70 0.52 20.25
CA CYS A 44 12.30 1.42 19.17
C CYS A 44 12.14 0.65 17.84
N CYS A 45 13.13 -0.15 17.45
CA CYS A 45 13.09 -0.96 16.23
C CYS A 45 11.95 -1.99 16.26
N ILE A 46 11.70 -2.62 17.41
CA ILE A 46 10.61 -3.59 17.57
C ILE A 46 9.25 -2.89 17.38
N TYR A 47 9.02 -1.73 17.99
CA TYR A 47 7.78 -0.97 17.82
C TYR A 47 7.59 -0.54 16.35
N ASP A 48 8.66 -0.13 15.68
CA ASP A 48 8.63 0.25 14.26
C ASP A 48 8.17 -0.91 13.37
N ILE A 49 8.73 -2.11 13.59
CA ILE A 49 8.35 -3.34 12.88
C ILE A 49 6.90 -3.73 13.18
N ILE A 50 6.48 -3.66 14.44
CA ILE A 50 5.10 -3.96 14.86
C ILE A 50 4.12 -3.02 14.16
N GLY A 51 4.39 -1.71 14.15
CA GLY A 51 3.54 -0.73 13.48
C GLY A 51 3.39 -1.02 11.98
N SER A 52 4.48 -1.35 11.30
CA SER A 52 4.46 -1.75 9.90
C SER A 52 3.64 -3.01 9.68
N ALA A 53 3.78 -4.03 10.53
CA ALA A 53 3.03 -5.27 10.45
C ALA A 53 1.52 -5.07 10.70
N ILE A 54 1.14 -4.18 11.60
CA ILE A 54 -0.26 -3.82 11.87
C ILE A 54 -0.87 -3.15 10.62
N ALA A 55 -0.23 -2.12 10.07
CA ALA A 55 -0.72 -1.40 8.91
C ALA A 55 -0.88 -2.32 7.68
N GLU A 56 0.11 -3.18 7.41
CA GLU A 56 0.04 -4.16 6.32
C GLU A 56 -1.02 -5.24 6.55
N SER A 57 -1.21 -5.66 7.80
CA SER A 57 -2.27 -6.63 8.14
C SER A 57 -3.66 -6.02 7.95
N ALA A 58 -3.87 -4.77 8.36
CA ALA A 58 -5.11 -4.05 8.12
C ALA A 58 -5.40 -3.92 6.62
N ALA A 59 -4.40 -3.55 5.81
CA ALA A 59 -4.55 -3.43 4.37
C ALA A 59 -4.83 -4.79 3.69
N ARG A 60 -4.30 -5.90 4.23
CA ARG A 60 -4.60 -7.26 3.76
C ARG A 60 -6.03 -7.66 4.08
N LEU A 61 -6.49 -7.42 5.31
CA LEU A 61 -7.87 -7.69 5.70
C LEU A 61 -8.86 -6.91 4.84
N LEU A 62 -8.59 -5.62 4.61
CA LEU A 62 -9.41 -4.79 3.72
C LEU A 62 -9.44 -5.36 2.30
N HIS A 63 -8.30 -5.77 1.75
CA HIS A 63 -8.22 -6.37 0.42
C HIS A 63 -9.07 -7.65 0.33
N ASP A 64 -9.07 -8.47 1.37
CA ASP A 64 -9.89 -9.68 1.45
C ASP A 64 -11.40 -9.35 1.52
N GLU A 65 -11.80 -8.29 2.23
CA GLU A 65 -13.20 -7.84 2.26
C GLU A 65 -13.65 -7.28 0.91
N VAL A 66 -12.81 -6.48 0.24
CA VAL A 66 -13.09 -6.02 -1.14
C VAL A 66 -13.24 -7.20 -2.09
N ARG A 67 -12.40 -8.24 -1.95
CA ARG A 67 -12.51 -9.46 -2.75
C ARG A 67 -13.83 -10.19 -2.51
N LYS A 68 -14.25 -10.36 -1.27
CA LYS A 68 -15.53 -10.99 -0.92
C LYS A 68 -16.70 -10.21 -1.55
N ALA A 69 -16.69 -8.88 -1.44
CA ALA A 69 -17.72 -8.04 -2.04
C ALA A 69 -17.72 -8.14 -3.57
N ALA A 70 -16.57 -8.18 -4.22
CA ALA A 70 -16.45 -8.33 -5.66
C ALA A 70 -17.00 -9.67 -6.15
N VAL A 71 -16.71 -10.77 -5.44
CA VAL A 71 -17.22 -12.11 -5.76
C VAL A 71 -18.74 -12.16 -5.75
N LEU A 72 -19.40 -11.50 -4.80
CA LEU A 72 -20.87 -11.39 -4.77
C LEU A 72 -21.44 -10.69 -6.01
N MET A 73 -20.65 -9.87 -6.69
CA MET A 73 -21.00 -9.19 -7.94
C MET A 73 -20.50 -9.94 -9.20
N ALA A 74 -20.03 -11.16 -9.06
CA ALA A 74 -19.37 -11.95 -10.12
C ALA A 74 -18.20 -11.20 -10.78
N LYS A 75 -17.40 -10.51 -9.96
CA LYS A 75 -16.20 -9.74 -10.37
C LYS A 75 -14.95 -10.25 -9.66
N ASN A 76 -13.81 -9.97 -10.27
CA ASN A 76 -12.49 -10.18 -9.71
C ASN A 76 -11.91 -8.86 -9.18
N ILE A 77 -10.78 -8.93 -8.50
CA ILE A 77 -10.01 -7.76 -8.07
C ILE A 77 -8.56 -7.85 -8.53
N THR A 78 -7.89 -6.72 -8.60
CA THR A 78 -6.44 -6.64 -8.82
C THR A 78 -5.68 -6.75 -7.50
N ASN A 79 -4.34 -6.70 -7.59
CA ASN A 79 -3.48 -6.38 -6.45
C ASN A 79 -3.77 -4.96 -5.94
N ARG A 80 -3.25 -4.65 -4.76
CA ARG A 80 -3.18 -3.28 -4.23
C ARG A 80 -2.04 -2.54 -4.94
N TYR A 81 -2.29 -1.33 -5.40
CA TYR A 81 -1.31 -0.44 -6.00
C TYR A 81 -1.28 0.86 -5.22
N SER A 82 -0.09 1.32 -4.85
CA SER A 82 0.12 2.51 -4.00
C SER A 82 1.12 3.45 -4.65
N PRO A 83 0.94 4.78 -4.55
CA PRO A 83 1.99 5.73 -4.87
C PRO A 83 3.29 5.40 -4.11
N GLY A 84 4.44 5.55 -4.77
CA GLY A 84 5.75 5.15 -4.25
C GLY A 84 6.17 3.73 -4.62
N TYR A 85 5.25 2.87 -5.12
CA TYR A 85 5.54 1.50 -5.55
C TYR A 85 5.46 1.33 -7.07
N CYS A 86 6.19 0.34 -7.59
CA CYS A 86 6.19 -0.01 -9.02
C CYS A 86 6.51 1.18 -9.95
N GLY A 87 7.26 2.17 -9.48
CA GLY A 87 7.58 3.38 -10.25
C GLY A 87 6.44 4.39 -10.36
N TRP A 88 5.36 4.24 -9.60
CA TRP A 88 4.32 5.26 -9.44
C TRP A 88 4.83 6.36 -8.52
N ASP A 89 4.77 7.61 -8.96
CA ASP A 89 5.33 8.73 -8.18
C ASP A 89 4.61 8.90 -6.85
N VAL A 90 5.37 9.10 -5.77
CA VAL A 90 4.83 9.29 -4.42
C VAL A 90 3.99 10.56 -4.31
N SER A 91 4.27 11.60 -5.10
CA SER A 91 3.50 12.85 -5.11
C SER A 91 2.04 12.67 -5.54
N ASP A 92 1.72 11.59 -6.27
CA ASP A 92 0.35 11.24 -6.63
C ASP A 92 -0.50 10.84 -5.41
N GLN A 93 0.12 10.70 -4.23
CA GLN A 93 -0.57 10.55 -2.94
C GLN A 93 -1.57 11.69 -2.69
N TYR A 94 -1.22 12.94 -3.07
CA TYR A 94 -2.14 14.07 -2.96
C TYR A 94 -3.41 13.87 -3.79
N ALA A 95 -3.24 13.42 -5.03
CA ALA A 95 -4.37 13.15 -5.91
C ALA A 95 -5.22 11.97 -5.40
N LEU A 96 -4.58 10.94 -4.82
CA LEU A 96 -5.27 9.81 -4.20
C LEU A 96 -6.11 10.26 -3.01
N PHE A 97 -5.53 11.07 -2.11
CA PHE A 97 -6.22 11.58 -0.92
C PHE A 97 -7.34 12.55 -1.27
N ALA A 98 -7.22 13.33 -2.34
CA ALA A 98 -8.29 14.21 -2.82
C ALA A 98 -9.55 13.46 -3.28
N LEU A 99 -9.46 12.17 -3.53
CA LEU A 99 -10.60 11.30 -3.88
C LEU A 99 -11.25 10.64 -2.65
N MET A 100 -10.64 10.77 -1.48
CA MET A 100 -11.16 10.21 -0.24
C MET A 100 -12.00 11.26 0.53
N PRO A 101 -12.92 10.82 1.41
CA PRO A 101 -13.57 11.71 2.34
C PRO A 101 -12.55 12.43 3.23
N ASP A 102 -12.91 13.64 3.64
CA ASP A 102 -12.09 14.39 4.61
C ASP A 102 -11.84 13.57 5.89
N ASN A 103 -10.64 13.70 6.42
CA ASN A 103 -10.21 13.02 7.66
C ASN A 103 -10.29 11.50 7.62
N SER A 104 -9.98 10.87 6.48
CA SER A 104 -9.94 9.41 6.31
C SER A 104 -8.99 8.75 7.32
N CYS A 105 -9.54 8.07 8.33
CA CYS A 105 -8.81 7.40 9.42
C CYS A 105 -7.85 8.31 10.21
N GLY A 106 -8.00 9.64 10.15
CA GLY A 106 -7.08 10.59 10.78
C GLY A 106 -5.72 10.72 10.10
N VAL A 107 -5.52 10.05 8.96
CA VAL A 107 -4.28 10.12 8.19
C VAL A 107 -4.23 11.41 7.37
N ARG A 108 -3.08 12.10 7.43
CA ARG A 108 -2.82 13.32 6.67
C ARG A 108 -1.51 13.17 5.89
N LEU A 109 -1.35 13.96 4.83
CA LEU A 109 -0.10 14.06 4.08
C LEU A 109 0.70 15.28 4.56
N ASN A 110 2.02 15.11 4.66
CA ASN A 110 2.95 16.21 4.82
C ASN A 110 3.38 16.79 3.46
N ASP A 111 4.22 17.84 3.46
CA ASP A 111 4.69 18.54 2.25
C ASP A 111 5.52 17.63 1.29
N SER A 112 5.95 16.47 1.75
CA SER A 112 6.66 15.47 0.94
C SER A 112 5.75 14.32 0.47
N ALA A 113 4.43 14.49 0.57
CA ALA A 113 3.41 13.47 0.26
C ALA A 113 3.52 12.20 1.12
N LEU A 114 4.17 12.26 2.29
CA LEU A 114 4.24 11.14 3.22
C LEU A 114 3.08 11.19 4.21
N MET A 115 2.57 10.03 4.56
CA MET A 115 1.45 9.87 5.50
C MET A 115 1.89 10.11 6.94
N SER A 116 1.03 10.74 7.73
CA SER A 116 1.12 10.83 9.18
C SER A 116 -0.23 10.40 9.77
N PRO A 117 -0.29 9.36 10.62
CA PRO A 117 0.82 8.53 11.12
C PRO A 117 1.60 7.81 10.00
N GLU A 118 2.92 7.61 10.21
CA GLU A 118 3.82 6.98 9.21
C GLU A 118 3.46 5.51 8.95
N LYS A 119 2.99 4.82 9.98
CA LYS A 119 2.56 3.42 9.89
C LYS A 119 1.18 3.32 9.27
N SER A 120 1.08 3.76 8.02
CA SER A 120 -0.13 3.80 7.22
C SER A 120 0.13 3.24 5.82
N VAL A 121 -0.91 2.71 5.20
CA VAL A 121 -0.91 2.18 3.83
C VAL A 121 -2.12 2.73 3.11
N SER A 122 -1.92 3.31 1.94
CA SER A 122 -2.99 3.79 1.07
C SER A 122 -2.85 3.21 -0.32
N GLY A 123 -3.89 3.23 -1.13
CA GLY A 123 -3.80 2.75 -2.49
C GLY A 123 -5.12 2.56 -3.18
N MET A 124 -5.04 1.85 -4.31
CA MET A 124 -6.16 1.50 -5.18
C MET A 124 -6.21 0.00 -5.42
N ILE A 125 -7.44 -0.52 -5.57
CA ILE A 125 -7.74 -1.89 -5.99
C ILE A 125 -8.72 -1.80 -7.15
N GLY A 126 -8.37 -2.35 -8.30
CA GLY A 126 -9.29 -2.46 -9.42
C GLY A 126 -10.28 -3.60 -9.21
N ILE A 127 -11.54 -3.36 -9.58
CA ILE A 127 -12.63 -4.34 -9.50
C ILE A 127 -13.25 -4.45 -10.89
N GLY A 128 -13.39 -5.66 -11.42
CA GLY A 128 -13.94 -5.87 -12.75
C GLY A 128 -13.94 -7.35 -13.15
N ARG A 129 -14.54 -7.67 -14.30
CA ARG A 129 -14.58 -9.06 -14.82
C ARG A 129 -13.26 -9.47 -15.42
N ASP A 130 -12.57 -8.53 -16.06
CA ASP A 130 -11.35 -8.78 -16.85
C ASP A 130 -10.07 -8.42 -16.10
N VAL A 131 -10.15 -8.22 -14.78
CA VAL A 131 -8.99 -8.00 -13.93
C VAL A 131 -8.60 -9.29 -13.21
N SER A 132 -7.33 -9.38 -12.79
CA SER A 132 -6.82 -10.55 -12.07
C SER A 132 -5.89 -10.15 -10.92
N PHE A 133 -5.90 -10.97 -9.88
CA PHE A 133 -4.93 -10.90 -8.79
C PHE A 133 -3.69 -11.72 -9.16
N ASP A 134 -2.51 -11.10 -9.10
CA ASP A 134 -1.24 -11.80 -9.28
C ASP A 134 -0.52 -11.88 -7.91
N PRO A 135 -0.39 -13.07 -7.31
CA PRO A 135 0.27 -13.22 -6.02
C PRO A 135 1.78 -12.89 -6.05
N TYR A 136 2.37 -12.77 -7.25
CA TYR A 136 3.80 -12.52 -7.42
C TYR A 136 4.08 -11.39 -8.42
N PRO A 137 3.75 -10.12 -8.09
CA PRO A 137 3.97 -8.99 -9.00
C PRO A 137 5.45 -8.70 -9.30
N CYS A 138 6.39 -9.43 -8.68
CA CYS A 138 7.83 -9.31 -8.95
C CYS A 138 8.19 -9.56 -10.43
N SER A 139 7.39 -10.31 -11.17
CA SER A 139 7.57 -10.52 -12.61
C SER A 139 7.37 -9.23 -13.42
N LEU A 140 6.60 -8.28 -12.89
CA LEU A 140 6.30 -6.99 -13.51
C LEU A 140 7.28 -5.89 -13.06
N CYS A 141 8.09 -6.15 -12.03
CA CYS A 141 8.99 -5.17 -11.46
C CYS A 141 10.31 -5.13 -12.24
N HIS A 142 10.70 -3.93 -12.71
CA HIS A 142 11.96 -3.72 -13.43
C HIS A 142 13.16 -3.47 -12.50
N ARG A 143 12.98 -3.51 -11.18
CA ARG A 143 14.08 -3.33 -10.23
C ARG A 143 15.06 -4.50 -10.32
N THR A 144 16.31 -4.20 -10.66
CA THR A 144 17.42 -5.18 -10.76
C THR A 144 18.00 -5.51 -9.39
N GLU A 145 17.96 -4.57 -8.46
CA GLU A 145 18.45 -4.69 -7.09
C GLU A 145 17.29 -4.52 -6.12
N CYS A 146 16.77 -5.64 -5.61
CA CYS A 146 15.67 -5.65 -4.64
C CYS A 146 16.00 -6.61 -3.51
N LEU A 147 16.04 -6.11 -2.28
CA LEU A 147 16.30 -6.90 -1.07
C LEU A 147 15.23 -7.99 -0.82
N PHE A 148 14.01 -7.77 -1.32
CA PHE A 148 12.86 -8.66 -1.14
C PHE A 148 12.53 -9.46 -2.41
N GLY A 149 13.17 -9.16 -3.53
CA GLY A 149 12.98 -9.86 -4.80
C GLY A 149 13.63 -11.24 -4.77
N LYS A 150 12.93 -12.28 -5.25
CA LYS A 150 13.59 -13.54 -5.55
C LYS A 150 14.69 -13.28 -6.59
N PRO A 151 15.92 -13.76 -6.40
CA PRO A 151 16.94 -13.62 -7.43
C PRO A 151 16.38 -14.17 -8.75
N ARG A 152 16.33 -13.33 -9.79
CA ARG A 152 16.06 -13.80 -11.14
C ARG A 152 17.11 -14.88 -11.42
N ARG A 153 16.67 -16.11 -11.62
CA ARG A 153 17.55 -17.12 -12.18
C ARG A 153 18.12 -16.50 -13.47
N ARG A 154 19.40 -16.19 -13.47
CA ARG A 154 20.10 -15.88 -14.72
C ARG A 154 19.84 -17.09 -15.61
N GLN A 155 19.06 -16.90 -16.65
CA GLN A 155 19.06 -17.87 -17.74
C GLN A 155 20.47 -17.82 -18.33
N LEU A 156 21.22 -18.89 -18.09
CA LEU A 156 22.44 -19.22 -18.80
C LEU A 156 22.09 -19.59 -20.23
#